data_1a044f82cc1a1826f899fc93aa20fe4f
#
_entry.id   1a044f82cc1a1826f899fc93aa20fe4f
#
_cell.length_a   1.000
_cell.length_b   1.000
_cell.length_c   1.000
_cell.angle_alpha   90.00
_cell.angle_beta   90.00
_cell.angle_gamma   90.00
#
_symmetry.space_group_name_H-M   'P 1'
#
loop_
_entity.id
_entity.type
_entity.pdbx_description
1 polymer ?
#
loop_
_entity_poly.entity_id
_entity_poly.type
_entity_poly.pdbx_seq_one_letter_code
_entity_poly.pdbx_strand_id
1 'polypeptide(L)'
;PGMKHPKYLQILETLNVFGIRSNYMEEFEEYLKEEGVGESVTETIMLPVIKREFPDDLKLIRLKEDIPTFKECKRPWLEIPPEKFKSRVTLNWYPKIQARKSKGDFVDGSDTSFNEGRLNNTHLAFLNFEAIYFEIAQYKNEKAWYNLQISKNTMKELLNDSSWYRLLIPEEHLEIKDFKRIHTWHEIAVSLLKKYCERYYSFRKNEYEAPHL
;
A
#
# COMPACT_ATOMS: atom_id res chain seq x y z
N PRO A 1 -10.75 -36.06 16.82
CA PRO A 1 -12.02 -35.53 16.37
C PRO A 1 -11.73 -34.52 15.27
N GLY A 2 -11.82 -35.00 13.99
CA GLY A 2 -11.54 -34.16 12.83
C GLY A 2 -12.55 -33.03 12.73
N MET A 3 -12.08 -31.80 12.55
CA MET A 3 -12.92 -30.68 12.18
C MET A 3 -13.64 -31.01 10.87
N LYS A 4 -14.97 -31.01 10.88
CA LYS A 4 -15.75 -31.15 9.66
C LYS A 4 -15.52 -29.91 8.82
N HIS A 5 -14.96 -30.08 7.61
CA HIS A 5 -14.83 -28.98 6.66
C HIS A 5 -16.20 -28.33 6.41
N PRO A 6 -16.29 -27.01 6.39
CA PRO A 6 -17.53 -26.31 6.02
C PRO A 6 -18.01 -26.77 4.65
N LYS A 7 -19.33 -26.91 4.48
CA LYS A 7 -19.96 -27.49 3.28
C LYS A 7 -19.60 -26.79 1.95
N TYR A 8 -19.07 -25.57 2.01
CA TYR A 8 -18.70 -24.74 0.85
C TYR A 8 -17.19 -24.50 0.71
N LEU A 9 -16.34 -25.13 1.55
CA LEU A 9 -14.89 -24.92 1.49
C LEU A 9 -14.32 -25.35 0.14
N GLN A 10 -14.83 -26.43 -0.45
CA GLN A 10 -14.41 -26.90 -1.77
C GLN A 10 -14.60 -25.88 -2.89
N ILE A 11 -15.62 -25.00 -2.78
CA ILE A 11 -15.84 -23.91 -3.76
C ILE A 11 -14.77 -22.83 -3.61
N LEU A 12 -14.30 -22.59 -2.39
CA LEU A 12 -13.26 -21.60 -2.08
C LEU A 12 -11.85 -22.12 -2.37
N GLU A 13 -11.66 -23.44 -2.34
CA GLU A 13 -10.41 -24.12 -2.66
C GLU A 13 -10.24 -24.36 -4.17
N THR A 14 -11.27 -24.10 -4.97
CA THR A 14 -11.25 -24.32 -6.41
C THR A 14 -10.92 -23.01 -7.13
N LEU A 15 -9.77 -22.97 -7.78
CA LEU A 15 -9.44 -21.89 -8.71
C LEU A 15 -10.16 -22.15 -10.03
N ASN A 16 -11.16 -21.32 -10.34
CA ASN A 16 -11.84 -21.37 -11.63
C ASN A 16 -11.19 -20.38 -12.59
N VAL A 17 -10.49 -20.90 -13.61
CA VAL A 17 -9.88 -20.10 -14.66
C VAL A 17 -10.73 -20.20 -15.92
N PHE A 18 -11.23 -19.06 -16.39
CA PHE A 18 -12.00 -18.96 -17.64
C PHE A 18 -11.14 -18.33 -18.74
N GLY A 19 -10.77 -19.13 -19.73
CA GLY A 19 -10.04 -18.69 -20.91
C GLY A 19 -10.97 -18.43 -22.09
N ILE A 20 -10.83 -17.30 -22.78
CA ILE A 20 -11.60 -16.96 -23.99
C ILE A 20 -10.97 -17.62 -25.25
N ARG A 21 -9.73 -18.08 -25.16
CA ARG A 21 -9.01 -18.75 -26.26
C ARG A 21 -8.42 -20.08 -25.77
N SER A 22 -8.64 -21.17 -26.51
CA SER A 22 -8.22 -22.53 -26.13
C SER A 22 -6.71 -22.66 -25.87
N ASN A 23 -5.89 -22.01 -26.69
CA ASN A 23 -4.43 -22.11 -26.59
C ASN A 23 -3.89 -21.53 -25.25
N TYR A 24 -4.56 -20.54 -24.69
CA TYR A 24 -4.15 -19.96 -23.41
C TYR A 24 -4.28 -20.95 -22.24
N MET A 25 -5.28 -21.81 -22.27
CA MET A 25 -5.48 -22.82 -21.22
C MET A 25 -4.42 -23.92 -21.26
N GLU A 26 -4.00 -24.35 -22.45
CA GLU A 26 -2.92 -25.32 -22.62
C GLU A 26 -1.58 -24.76 -22.14
N GLU A 27 -1.23 -23.54 -22.55
CA GLU A 27 -0.03 -22.84 -22.09
C GLU A 27 -0.06 -22.58 -20.57
N PHE A 28 -1.23 -22.29 -20.00
CA PHE A 28 -1.37 -22.09 -18.57
C PHE A 28 -1.25 -23.39 -17.77
N GLU A 29 -1.76 -24.51 -18.29
CA GLU A 29 -1.56 -25.83 -17.69
C GLU A 29 -0.09 -26.28 -17.75
N GLU A 30 0.60 -26.02 -18.86
CA GLU A 30 2.04 -26.27 -18.99
C GLU A 30 2.82 -25.44 -17.98
N TYR A 31 2.50 -24.14 -17.86
CA TYR A 31 3.13 -23.26 -16.90
C TYR A 31 2.91 -23.74 -15.45
N LEU A 32 1.68 -24.14 -15.10
CA LEU A 32 1.40 -24.68 -13.76
C LEU A 32 2.16 -25.99 -13.49
N LYS A 33 2.36 -26.83 -14.49
CA LYS A 33 3.17 -28.06 -14.38
C LYS A 33 4.66 -27.76 -14.22
N GLU A 34 5.17 -26.77 -14.97
CA GLU A 34 6.57 -26.32 -14.83
C GLU A 34 6.84 -25.70 -13.47
N GLU A 35 5.88 -24.94 -12.92
CA GLU A 35 5.94 -24.35 -11.57
C GLU A 35 5.63 -25.38 -10.44
N GLY A 36 5.36 -26.66 -10.80
CA GLY A 36 5.08 -27.71 -9.82
C GLY A 36 3.74 -27.56 -9.06
N VAL A 37 2.85 -26.70 -9.54
CA VAL A 37 1.56 -26.42 -8.87
C VAL A 37 0.55 -27.56 -9.08
N GLY A 38 0.79 -28.48 -10.05
CA GLY A 38 -0.08 -29.62 -10.35
C GLY A 38 0.21 -30.88 -9.55
N GLU A 39 1.36 -30.97 -8.93
CA GLU A 39 1.74 -32.08 -8.08
C GLU A 39 1.94 -31.56 -6.66
N SER A 40 1.02 -31.87 -5.77
CA SER A 40 1.17 -31.56 -4.34
C SER A 40 2.28 -32.40 -3.73
N VAL A 41 3.52 -32.04 -4.01
CA VAL A 41 4.66 -32.50 -3.23
C VAL A 41 4.58 -31.79 -1.90
N THR A 42 3.92 -32.43 -0.95
CA THR A 42 3.89 -31.94 0.42
C THR A 42 5.27 -32.14 1.02
N GLU A 43 6.11 -31.13 0.95
CA GLU A 43 7.40 -31.15 1.62
C GLU A 43 7.21 -30.76 3.09
N THR A 44 7.45 -31.71 3.99
CA THR A 44 7.38 -31.44 5.42
C THR A 44 8.68 -30.78 5.86
N ILE A 45 8.68 -29.45 5.95
CA ILE A 45 9.82 -28.72 6.47
C ILE A 45 9.72 -28.66 8.01
N MET A 46 10.63 -29.35 8.68
CA MET A 46 10.80 -29.23 10.13
C MET A 46 11.56 -27.96 10.46
N LEU A 47 10.84 -26.90 10.83
CA LEU A 47 11.46 -25.67 11.31
C LEU A 47 11.86 -25.86 12.79
N PRO A 48 13.17 -25.82 13.14
CA PRO A 48 13.56 -25.85 14.52
C PRO A 48 13.16 -24.54 15.20
N VAL A 49 12.20 -24.60 16.11
CA VAL A 49 11.85 -23.46 16.95
C VAL A 49 12.91 -23.35 18.06
N ILE A 50 13.87 -22.47 17.87
CA ILE A 50 14.83 -22.12 18.92
C ILE A 50 14.11 -21.18 19.89
N LYS A 51 13.71 -21.70 21.03
CA LYS A 51 13.25 -20.87 22.15
C LYS A 51 14.49 -20.12 22.67
N ARG A 52 14.58 -18.83 22.33
CA ARG A 52 15.52 -17.95 23.00
C ARG A 52 14.89 -17.52 24.32
N GLU A 53 15.56 -17.83 25.41
CA GLU A 53 15.24 -17.18 26.68
C GLU A 53 15.57 -15.71 26.53
N PHE A 54 14.59 -14.85 26.75
CA PHE A 54 14.82 -13.41 26.77
C PHE A 54 15.61 -13.08 28.03
N PRO A 55 16.59 -12.17 27.97
CA PRO A 55 17.27 -11.68 29.15
C PRO A 55 16.26 -11.16 30.17
N ASP A 56 16.43 -11.44 31.45
CA ASP A 56 15.55 -10.97 32.54
C ASP A 56 15.50 -9.45 32.66
N ASP A 57 16.42 -8.75 31.99
CA ASP A 57 16.52 -7.28 31.95
C ASP A 57 15.81 -6.65 30.75
N LEU A 58 15.00 -7.41 30.00
CA LEU A 58 14.23 -6.86 28.89
C LEU A 58 13.23 -5.81 29.37
N LYS A 59 13.55 -4.55 29.12
CA LYS A 59 12.68 -3.42 29.48
C LYS A 59 11.70 -3.11 28.38
N LEU A 60 10.42 -3.12 28.72
CA LEU A 60 9.33 -2.65 27.85
C LEU A 60 9.11 -1.16 28.12
N ILE A 61 9.28 -0.35 27.07
CA ILE A 61 8.94 1.07 27.13
C ILE A 61 7.42 1.18 26.95
N ARG A 62 6.74 1.79 27.92
CA ARG A 62 5.29 2.03 27.90
C ARG A 62 5.01 3.47 28.31
N LEU A 63 3.91 4.00 27.81
CA LEU A 63 3.35 5.24 28.36
C LEU A 63 3.06 5.07 29.86
N LYS A 64 3.29 6.13 30.64
CA LYS A 64 2.90 6.16 32.06
C LYS A 64 1.39 5.96 32.19
N GLU A 65 0.97 5.23 33.22
CA GLU A 65 -0.44 4.78 33.39
C GLU A 65 -1.44 5.93 33.53
N ASP A 66 -0.99 7.08 34.00
CA ASP A 66 -1.79 8.30 34.21
C ASP A 66 -1.86 9.19 32.96
N ILE A 67 -1.16 8.83 31.86
CA ILE A 67 -1.15 9.61 30.62
C ILE A 67 -2.12 8.98 29.62
N PRO A 68 -3.15 9.71 29.17
CA PRO A 68 -4.06 9.21 28.17
C PRO A 68 -3.33 9.01 26.84
N THR A 69 -3.76 8.01 26.07
CA THR A 69 -3.16 7.71 24.77
C THR A 69 -3.40 8.86 23.77
N PHE A 70 -2.53 8.95 22.76
CA PHE A 70 -2.69 9.92 21.68
C PHE A 70 -4.08 9.88 21.03
N LYS A 71 -4.64 8.69 20.87
CA LYS A 71 -5.98 8.50 20.28
C LYS A 71 -7.10 9.11 21.10
N GLU A 72 -6.96 9.12 22.42
CA GLU A 72 -7.99 9.59 23.35
C GLU A 72 -8.00 11.10 23.48
N CYS A 73 -6.81 11.70 23.55
CA CYS A 73 -6.69 13.13 23.93
C CYS A 73 -6.37 14.07 22.78
N LYS A 74 -5.85 13.58 21.65
CA LYS A 74 -5.47 14.43 20.51
C LYS A 74 -6.33 14.18 19.28
N ARG A 75 -6.68 15.25 18.57
CA ARG A 75 -7.47 15.22 17.34
C ARG A 75 -6.76 16.05 16.27
N PRO A 76 -5.61 15.57 15.75
CA PRO A 76 -4.83 16.31 14.77
C PRO A 76 -5.60 16.43 13.44
N TRP A 77 -5.51 17.60 12.84
CA TRP A 77 -5.87 17.78 11.44
C TRP A 77 -4.71 17.35 10.56
N LEU A 78 -5.02 16.72 9.45
CA LEU A 78 -4.04 16.49 8.39
C LEU A 78 -3.60 17.84 7.84
N GLU A 79 -2.31 18.11 7.81
CA GLU A 79 -1.71 19.38 7.41
C GLU A 79 -0.61 19.16 6.39
N ILE A 80 -0.18 20.24 5.75
CA ILE A 80 1.03 20.27 4.93
C ILE A 80 2.23 19.89 5.81
N PRO A 81 3.27 19.22 5.26
CA PRO A 81 4.39 18.73 6.05
C PRO A 81 5.02 19.83 6.90
N PRO A 82 5.06 19.70 8.23
CA PRO A 82 5.79 20.62 9.05
C PRO A 82 7.31 20.54 8.75
N GLU A 83 8.06 21.61 8.99
CA GLU A 83 9.51 21.66 8.72
C GLU A 83 10.30 20.49 9.34
N LYS A 84 9.82 19.96 10.44
CA LYS A 84 10.39 18.79 11.13
C LYS A 84 10.13 17.46 10.40
N PHE A 85 9.21 17.45 9.45
CA PHE A 85 8.82 16.26 8.69
C PHE A 85 9.76 16.08 7.48
N LYS A 86 11.01 15.70 7.75
CA LYS A 86 12.13 15.71 6.77
C LYS A 86 12.12 14.57 5.76
N SER A 87 11.28 13.56 5.89
CA SER A 87 11.40 12.38 5.03
C SER A 87 10.41 12.39 3.88
N ARG A 88 10.91 12.36 2.64
CA ARG A 88 10.08 12.18 1.45
C ARG A 88 9.45 10.80 1.42
N VAL A 89 8.18 10.75 1.08
CA VAL A 89 7.46 9.51 0.79
C VAL A 89 7.87 9.05 -0.61
N THR A 90 8.38 7.82 -0.75
CA THR A 90 8.68 7.26 -2.06
C THR A 90 7.54 6.33 -2.50
N LEU A 91 7.01 6.59 -3.69
CA LEU A 91 6.06 5.72 -4.37
C LEU A 91 6.68 5.23 -5.68
N ASN A 92 7.00 3.92 -5.72
CA ASN A 92 7.46 3.28 -6.94
C ASN A 92 6.27 2.66 -7.66
N TRP A 93 5.97 3.15 -8.87
CA TRP A 93 4.84 2.69 -9.68
C TRP A 93 5.23 1.63 -10.72
N TYR A 94 6.53 1.45 -11.00
CA TYR A 94 7.04 0.47 -11.97
C TYR A 94 6.53 -0.96 -11.75
N PRO A 95 6.52 -1.52 -10.51
CA PRO A 95 6.03 -2.87 -10.29
C PRO A 95 4.56 -3.06 -10.69
N LYS A 96 3.69 -2.06 -10.47
CA LYS A 96 2.29 -2.11 -10.88
C LYS A 96 2.11 -2.10 -12.40
N ILE A 97 2.98 -1.38 -13.11
CA ILE A 97 2.98 -1.35 -14.58
C ILE A 97 3.44 -2.69 -15.12
N GLN A 98 4.50 -3.25 -14.57
CA GLN A 98 5.02 -4.57 -14.95
C GLN A 98 3.96 -5.67 -14.72
N ALA A 99 3.31 -5.69 -13.57
CA ALA A 99 2.22 -6.62 -13.29
C ALA A 99 1.03 -6.50 -14.26
N ARG A 100 0.76 -5.29 -14.78
CA ARG A 100 -0.29 -5.09 -15.81
C ARG A 100 0.19 -5.47 -17.23
N LYS A 101 1.49 -5.38 -17.50
CA LYS A 101 2.11 -5.73 -18.79
C LYS A 101 2.47 -7.22 -18.88
N SER A 102 2.31 -8.04 -17.85
CA SER A 102 2.72 -9.44 -17.79
C SER A 102 1.98 -10.38 -18.76
N LYS A 103 1.60 -9.86 -19.93
CA LYS A 103 1.37 -10.63 -21.15
C LYS A 103 2.63 -10.52 -22.02
N GLY A 104 3.67 -11.29 -21.63
CA GLY A 104 4.72 -11.75 -22.53
C GLY A 104 5.73 -10.70 -22.99
N ASP A 105 6.57 -10.19 -22.09
CA ASP A 105 7.96 -9.88 -22.39
C ASP A 105 8.66 -9.61 -21.05
N PHE A 106 9.47 -10.56 -20.63
CA PHE A 106 10.47 -10.37 -19.59
C PHE A 106 11.52 -9.41 -20.13
N VAL A 107 11.40 -8.14 -19.82
CA VAL A 107 12.50 -7.20 -19.99
C VAL A 107 13.41 -7.36 -18.77
N ASP A 108 14.57 -7.96 -19.02
CA ASP A 108 15.65 -8.12 -18.07
C ASP A 108 15.98 -6.77 -17.40
N GLY A 109 15.75 -6.71 -16.07
CA GLY A 109 15.68 -5.46 -15.31
C GLY A 109 17.02 -4.90 -14.83
N SER A 110 18.13 -5.08 -15.56
CA SER A 110 19.46 -4.77 -15.04
C SER A 110 19.93 -3.31 -15.17
N ASP A 111 19.17 -2.41 -15.88
CA ASP A 111 19.59 -0.98 -15.99
C ASP A 111 18.41 -0.02 -16.16
N THR A 112 17.39 -0.11 -15.34
CA THR A 112 16.31 0.88 -15.37
C THR A 112 16.66 2.11 -14.54
N SER A 113 17.10 3.17 -15.21
CA SER A 113 17.05 4.52 -14.64
C SER A 113 15.58 4.85 -14.37
N PHE A 114 15.19 4.84 -13.08
CA PHE A 114 13.83 5.19 -12.68
C PHE A 114 13.56 6.67 -12.97
N ASN A 115 12.60 6.95 -13.83
CA ASN A 115 12.16 8.31 -14.06
C ASN A 115 11.40 8.83 -12.83
N GLU A 116 11.70 10.07 -12.41
CA GLU A 116 11.03 10.76 -11.32
C GLU A 116 9.98 11.71 -11.88
N GLY A 117 8.72 11.44 -11.59
CA GLY A 117 7.60 12.23 -12.05
C GLY A 117 6.89 12.95 -10.90
N ARG A 118 5.91 13.79 -11.28
CA ARG A 118 5.03 14.49 -10.33
C ARG A 118 3.64 14.69 -10.91
N LEU A 119 2.64 14.71 -10.03
CA LEU A 119 1.32 15.20 -10.41
C LEU A 119 1.36 16.72 -10.49
N ASN A 120 0.82 17.27 -11.58
CA ASN A 120 0.72 18.72 -11.79
C ASN A 120 -0.76 19.17 -11.72
N ASN A 121 -0.99 20.47 -11.77
CA ASN A 121 -2.34 21.05 -11.70
C ASN A 121 -3.30 20.48 -12.74
N THR A 122 -2.81 20.13 -13.92
CA THR A 122 -3.64 19.55 -14.97
C THR A 122 -4.11 18.15 -14.59
N HIS A 123 -3.22 17.30 -14.04
CA HIS A 123 -3.61 15.99 -13.52
C HIS A 123 -4.65 16.14 -12.41
N LEU A 124 -4.41 17.08 -11.47
CA LEU A 124 -5.30 17.31 -10.34
C LEU A 124 -6.68 17.80 -10.76
N ALA A 125 -6.79 18.53 -11.89
CA ALA A 125 -8.07 18.99 -12.42
C ALA A 125 -8.98 17.85 -12.90
N PHE A 126 -8.40 16.71 -13.27
CA PHE A 126 -9.16 15.50 -13.67
C PHE A 126 -9.51 14.57 -12.51
N LEU A 127 -8.99 14.81 -11.30
CA LEU A 127 -9.22 13.93 -10.15
C LEU A 127 -10.58 14.22 -9.49
N ASN A 128 -11.27 13.16 -9.13
CA ASN A 128 -12.45 13.24 -8.30
C ASN A 128 -12.07 13.27 -6.81
N PHE A 129 -11.96 14.47 -6.25
CA PHE A 129 -11.57 14.67 -4.84
C PHE A 129 -12.62 14.17 -3.84
N GLU A 130 -13.89 14.01 -4.23
CA GLU A 130 -14.89 13.36 -3.39
C GLU A 130 -14.53 11.87 -3.21
N ALA A 131 -14.26 11.17 -4.32
CA ALA A 131 -13.87 9.77 -4.28
C ALA A 131 -12.58 9.57 -3.49
N ILE A 132 -11.56 10.40 -3.73
CA ILE A 132 -10.30 10.37 -2.97
C ILE A 132 -10.54 10.57 -1.48
N TYR A 133 -11.38 11.54 -1.10
CA TYR A 133 -11.72 11.78 0.30
C TYR A 133 -12.35 10.54 0.96
N PHE A 134 -13.32 9.90 0.29
CA PHE A 134 -13.96 8.70 0.82
C PHE A 134 -12.97 7.54 0.96
N GLU A 135 -12.09 7.32 0.01
CA GLU A 135 -11.07 6.27 0.09
C GLU A 135 -10.08 6.51 1.23
N ILE A 136 -9.66 7.75 1.46
CA ILE A 136 -8.79 8.09 2.59
C ILE A 136 -9.53 8.00 3.92
N ALA A 137 -10.81 8.38 3.97
CA ALA A 137 -11.65 8.22 5.15
C ALA A 137 -11.86 6.74 5.51
N GLN A 138 -12.10 5.89 4.53
CA GLN A 138 -12.17 4.44 4.71
C GLN A 138 -10.84 3.90 5.24
N TYR A 139 -9.73 4.23 4.58
CA TYR A 139 -8.40 3.80 5.00
C TYR A 139 -8.06 4.22 6.43
N LYS A 140 -8.37 5.47 6.81
CA LYS A 140 -8.24 5.97 8.18
C LYS A 140 -9.01 5.09 9.17
N ASN A 141 -10.23 4.67 8.83
CA ASN A 141 -11.06 3.82 9.66
C ASN A 141 -10.51 2.39 9.76
N GLU A 142 -10.01 1.82 8.67
CA GLU A 142 -9.32 0.51 8.64
C GLU A 142 -8.09 0.49 9.55
N LYS A 143 -7.36 1.59 9.63
CA LYS A 143 -6.21 1.77 10.54
C LYS A 143 -6.61 2.17 11.97
N ALA A 144 -7.90 2.30 12.26
CA ALA A 144 -8.42 2.79 13.54
C ALA A 144 -7.86 4.16 13.97
N TRP A 145 -7.63 5.07 13.02
CA TRP A 145 -7.19 6.46 13.26
C TRP A 145 -8.41 7.40 13.38
N TYR A 146 -9.35 7.05 14.22
CA TYR A 146 -10.61 7.80 14.36
C TYR A 146 -10.41 9.25 14.79
N ASN A 147 -9.32 9.54 15.48
CA ASN A 147 -8.96 10.87 15.93
C ASN A 147 -8.31 11.76 14.86
N LEU A 148 -7.82 11.20 13.74
CA LEU A 148 -7.25 12.00 12.64
C LEU A 148 -8.37 12.71 11.87
N GLN A 149 -8.28 14.02 11.76
CA GLN A 149 -9.20 14.85 10.99
C GLN A 149 -8.62 15.08 9.59
N ILE A 150 -9.45 14.96 8.57
CA ILE A 150 -9.06 15.13 7.17
C ILE A 150 -9.98 16.12 6.46
N SER A 151 -9.45 16.88 5.51
CA SER A 151 -10.23 17.75 4.65
C SER A 151 -9.85 17.58 3.17
N LYS A 152 -10.81 17.81 2.29
CA LYS A 152 -10.57 17.76 0.82
C LYS A 152 -9.58 18.84 0.37
N ASN A 153 -9.67 20.03 0.95
CA ASN A 153 -8.78 21.13 0.63
C ASN A 153 -7.32 20.80 0.96
N THR A 154 -7.07 20.29 2.15
CA THR A 154 -5.72 19.87 2.55
C THR A 154 -5.18 18.76 1.65
N MET A 155 -6.01 17.80 1.24
CA MET A 155 -5.57 16.75 0.31
C MET A 155 -5.19 17.32 -1.06
N LYS A 156 -5.94 18.30 -1.55
CA LYS A 156 -5.63 18.98 -2.80
C LYS A 156 -4.33 19.78 -2.70
N GLU A 157 -4.13 20.51 -1.62
CA GLU A 157 -2.90 21.25 -1.34
C GLU A 157 -1.69 20.32 -1.24
N LEU A 158 -1.82 19.21 -0.52
CA LEU A 158 -0.79 18.19 -0.40
C LEU A 158 -0.39 17.60 -1.76
N LEU A 159 -1.34 17.26 -2.60
CA LEU A 159 -1.03 16.71 -3.93
C LEU A 159 -0.42 17.74 -4.88
N ASN A 160 -0.71 19.03 -4.68
CA ASN A 160 -0.10 20.12 -5.44
C ASN A 160 1.35 20.40 -5.02
N ASP A 161 1.70 20.12 -3.77
CA ASP A 161 3.07 20.24 -3.25
C ASP A 161 3.84 18.95 -3.47
N SER A 162 4.73 18.93 -4.46
CA SER A 162 5.58 17.76 -4.74
C SER A 162 6.82 17.64 -3.85
N SER A 163 7.00 18.55 -2.89
CA SER A 163 8.23 18.59 -2.06
C SER A 163 8.36 17.40 -1.09
N TRP A 164 7.24 16.83 -0.66
CA TRP A 164 7.18 15.78 0.35
C TRP A 164 7.19 14.35 -0.20
N TYR A 165 7.04 14.16 -1.52
CA TYR A 165 7.04 12.83 -2.12
C TYR A 165 8.05 12.71 -3.27
N ARG A 166 8.36 11.47 -3.58
CA ARG A 166 9.12 11.04 -4.76
C ARG A 166 8.32 9.98 -5.48
N LEU A 167 7.87 10.28 -6.70
CA LEU A 167 7.10 9.36 -7.52
C LEU A 167 8.00 8.80 -8.63
N LEU A 168 8.24 7.49 -8.60
CA LEU A 168 8.99 6.78 -9.64
C LEU A 168 7.98 6.18 -10.62
N ILE A 169 7.91 6.73 -11.84
CA ILE A 169 6.93 6.36 -12.85
C ILE A 169 7.48 6.66 -14.24
N PRO A 170 7.21 5.81 -15.27
CA PRO A 170 7.54 6.16 -16.65
C PRO A 170 6.81 7.43 -17.10
N GLU A 171 7.51 8.30 -17.81
CA GLU A 171 6.99 9.60 -18.27
C GLU A 171 5.70 9.45 -19.08
N GLU A 172 5.64 8.45 -19.94
CA GLU A 172 4.46 8.13 -20.75
C GLU A 172 3.16 7.98 -19.95
N HIS A 173 3.23 7.60 -18.67
CA HIS A 173 2.07 7.44 -17.79
C HIS A 173 1.57 8.76 -17.20
N LEU A 174 2.38 9.81 -17.28
CA LEU A 174 2.01 11.17 -16.86
C LEU A 174 1.58 12.06 -18.05
N GLU A 175 1.72 11.56 -19.29
CA GLU A 175 1.24 12.29 -20.44
C GLU A 175 -0.30 12.30 -20.53
N ILE A 176 -0.86 13.49 -20.81
CA ILE A 176 -2.31 13.72 -20.92
C ILE A 176 -2.77 13.38 -22.34
N LYS A 177 -2.62 12.14 -22.76
CA LYS A 177 -3.02 11.69 -24.09
C LYS A 177 -4.28 10.79 -24.09
N ASP A 178 -4.59 10.15 -22.96
CA ASP A 178 -5.68 9.18 -22.89
C ASP A 178 -6.45 9.30 -21.57
N PHE A 179 -7.78 9.38 -21.67
CA PHE A 179 -8.68 9.40 -20.51
C PHE A 179 -8.56 8.15 -19.62
N LYS A 180 -8.12 7.03 -20.16
CA LYS A 180 -7.86 5.81 -19.37
C LYS A 180 -6.80 6.01 -18.28
N ARG A 181 -5.92 7.00 -18.43
CA ARG A 181 -4.87 7.33 -17.47
C ARG A 181 -5.38 8.08 -16.24
N ILE A 182 -6.56 8.69 -16.31
CA ILE A 182 -7.18 9.36 -15.15
C ILE A 182 -7.33 8.39 -13.98
N HIS A 183 -7.70 7.14 -14.25
CA HIS A 183 -7.76 6.12 -13.21
C HIS A 183 -6.38 5.84 -12.57
N THR A 184 -5.33 5.78 -13.36
CA THR A 184 -3.95 5.64 -12.86
C THR A 184 -3.54 6.81 -11.99
N TRP A 185 -3.84 8.05 -12.40
CA TRP A 185 -3.53 9.23 -11.59
C TRP A 185 -4.33 9.27 -10.28
N HIS A 186 -5.58 8.81 -10.32
CA HIS A 186 -6.39 8.65 -9.11
C HIS A 186 -5.76 7.65 -8.14
N GLU A 187 -5.38 6.47 -8.61
CA GLU A 187 -4.70 5.46 -7.79
C GLU A 187 -3.36 5.97 -7.21
N ILE A 188 -2.59 6.72 -8.00
CA ILE A 188 -1.34 7.35 -7.55
C ILE A 188 -1.63 8.35 -6.44
N ALA A 189 -2.60 9.24 -6.64
CA ALA A 189 -3.00 10.26 -5.66
C ALA A 189 -3.43 9.63 -4.34
N VAL A 190 -4.29 8.61 -4.39
CA VAL A 190 -4.74 7.86 -3.21
C VAL A 190 -3.56 7.16 -2.52
N SER A 191 -2.67 6.52 -3.28
CA SER A 191 -1.51 5.82 -2.72
C SER A 191 -0.52 6.78 -2.04
N LEU A 192 -0.30 7.95 -2.62
CA LEU A 192 0.52 9.00 -2.02
C LEU A 192 -0.09 9.51 -0.72
N LEU A 193 -1.38 9.84 -0.73
CA LEU A 193 -2.08 10.33 0.45
C LEU A 193 -2.16 9.27 1.57
N LYS A 194 -2.37 7.99 1.25
CA LYS A 194 -2.32 6.90 2.24
C LYS A 194 -0.96 6.85 2.93
N LYS A 195 0.13 6.85 2.17
CA LYS A 195 1.50 6.86 2.71
C LYS A 195 1.80 8.14 3.51
N TYR A 196 1.27 9.28 3.06
CA TYR A 196 1.40 10.53 3.81
C TYR A 196 0.69 10.45 5.15
N CYS A 197 -0.58 10.02 5.17
CA CYS A 197 -1.36 9.86 6.40
C CYS A 197 -0.68 8.93 7.42
N GLU A 198 -0.07 7.81 6.96
CA GLU A 198 0.67 6.90 7.85
C GLU A 198 1.83 7.61 8.54
N ARG A 199 2.65 8.32 7.75
CA ARG A 199 3.80 9.04 8.29
C ARG A 199 3.40 10.20 9.18
N TYR A 200 2.42 10.98 8.74
CA TYR A 200 1.92 12.12 9.49
C TYR A 200 1.32 11.67 10.83
N TYR A 201 0.49 10.64 10.83
CA TYR A 201 -0.09 10.10 12.04
C TYR A 201 0.97 9.58 13.01
N SER A 202 1.95 8.81 12.49
CA SER A 202 3.08 8.31 13.30
C SER A 202 3.93 9.45 13.85
N PHE A 203 4.19 10.48 13.05
CA PHE A 203 4.93 11.67 13.50
C PHE A 203 4.21 12.38 14.65
N ARG A 204 2.90 12.68 14.51
CA ARG A 204 2.12 13.35 15.55
C ARG A 204 1.95 12.51 16.80
N LYS A 205 1.81 11.20 16.62
CA LYS A 205 1.77 10.25 17.73
C LYS A 205 3.09 10.27 18.51
N ASN A 206 4.21 10.16 17.82
CA ASN A 206 5.53 10.18 18.45
C ASN A 206 5.84 11.53 19.14
N GLU A 207 5.45 12.64 18.50
CA GLU A 207 5.60 13.97 19.11
C GLU A 207 4.87 14.09 20.45
N TYR A 208 3.71 13.45 20.57
CA TYR A 208 2.93 13.42 21.81
C TYR A 208 3.46 12.39 22.81
N GLU A 209 3.72 11.16 22.39
CA GLU A 209 4.03 10.05 23.30
C GLU A 209 5.48 10.05 23.77
N ALA A 210 6.45 10.44 22.92
CA ALA A 210 7.87 10.36 23.26
C ALA A 210 8.30 11.10 24.54
N PRO A 211 7.74 12.29 24.89
CA PRO A 211 8.06 12.95 26.15
C PRO A 211 7.54 12.23 27.41
N HIS A 212 6.65 11.25 27.22
CA HIS A 212 5.94 10.54 28.31
C HIS A 212 6.37 9.06 28.43
N LEU A 213 7.34 8.64 27.62
CA LEU A 213 7.99 7.34 27.72
C LEU A 213 9.16 7.41 28.72
#